data_3d3c94533e4928c336bafd72b86cebe7
#
_entry.id   3d3c94533e4928c336bafd72b86cebe7
#
_cell.length_a   1.000
_cell.length_b   1.000
_cell.length_c   1.000
_cell.angle_alpha   90.00
_cell.angle_beta   90.00
_cell.angle_gamma   90.00
#
_symmetry.space_group_name_H-M   'P 1'
#
loop_
_entity.id
_entity.type
_entity.pdbx_description
1 polymer ?
#
loop_
_entity_poly.entity_id
_entity_poly.type
_entity_poly.pdbx_seq_one_letter_code
_entity_poly.pdbx_strand_id
1 'polypeptide(L)'
;MSELEEKTKAGAEVRVLTAQEMALASNLRSITDSFRFQANRFCHKRYRDNLEHEQYRSLLMHLKEDESLVITRPDKGRGVVLMNKNEYLSKMYTIVNDSSKFKRLSTDPTVTREQNLIKLLNRLLKEKSITEQFFKMSCPKGSNPGRLYGLPKIHKDNIPLRPVLSAIGTFNYGLGKVLTNILSDIIEKESMVRDPFSFVEQLKTLPKSFSIYKMVSFDISSLYTNVPLDETIEIILKNLYETRATPPTIQRDDMKQLLIFATKNTHFLFDKNLYDQVDGVSMGSPLAPLLAEIFLQDFEKKHSSSFTSMGIAYWKRYVDDTFVLIDSTLSAKDICTKLSQFHKSIKFTCEEEAANTNTLSFLNILIEKQPGIGVATKVHRKETFSGLITKWSSFVPKAYKYNAISTLVYRAIKLCSTYSSLHQEFRFIRKLGTNNGYPINFVNSIIRRQLDLLYNPPAPKPPTPNTDTVVVRVPYFGLSSYVYTKRITSAVSKQYPQKKIRVVYDAKDRIGTGFTNKDKIPTLIKSGVVYKAQCSECSDSYIGKTYRHLKTRINEHLAEQKKSVPPKYKKPPP
;
A
#
# COMPACT_ATOMS: atom_id res chain seq x y z
N MET A 1 26.40 -19.06 -4.85
CA MET A 1 26.67 -20.49 -5.08
C MET A 1 25.47 -21.37 -4.73
N SER A 2 24.74 -21.14 -3.64
CA SER A 2 23.59 -21.99 -3.23
C SER A 2 22.38 -22.03 -4.18
N GLU A 3 22.07 -20.97 -4.92
CA GLU A 3 20.97 -20.96 -5.89
C GLU A 3 21.27 -21.74 -7.18
N LEU A 4 22.54 -21.92 -7.53
CA LEU A 4 22.97 -22.75 -8.66
C LEU A 4 22.88 -24.25 -8.33
N GLU A 5 23.17 -24.63 -7.08
CA GLU A 5 23.07 -26.03 -6.64
C GLU A 5 21.63 -26.52 -6.44
N GLU A 6 20.67 -25.64 -6.05
CA GLU A 6 19.26 -26.00 -5.96
C GLU A 6 18.61 -26.17 -7.35
N LYS A 7 19.05 -25.40 -8.37
CA LYS A 7 18.57 -25.56 -9.75
C LYS A 7 19.07 -26.84 -10.43
N THR A 8 20.25 -27.33 -10.04
CA THR A 8 20.78 -28.59 -10.54
C THR A 8 19.99 -29.80 -10.06
N LYS A 9 19.34 -29.73 -8.88
CA LYS A 9 18.48 -30.83 -8.37
C LYS A 9 17.09 -30.89 -9.03
N ALA A 10 16.69 -29.85 -9.74
CA ALA A 10 15.36 -29.73 -10.38
C ALA A 10 15.36 -29.97 -11.90
N GLY A 11 16.43 -30.51 -12.48
CA GLY A 11 16.50 -30.79 -13.92
C GLY A 11 16.46 -29.55 -14.83
N ALA A 12 16.69 -28.36 -14.30
CA ALA A 12 16.84 -27.15 -15.10
C ALA A 12 18.26 -27.13 -15.71
N GLU A 13 18.36 -27.12 -17.03
CA GLU A 13 19.63 -26.90 -17.74
C GLU A 13 20.36 -25.70 -17.13
N VAL A 14 21.55 -25.95 -16.60
CA VAL A 14 22.44 -24.88 -16.11
C VAL A 14 22.89 -24.10 -17.34
N ARG A 15 22.34 -22.92 -17.56
CA ARG A 15 22.78 -22.04 -18.64
C ARG A 15 24.25 -21.67 -18.40
N VAL A 16 25.14 -22.13 -19.25
CA VAL A 16 26.54 -21.73 -19.25
C VAL A 16 26.63 -20.29 -19.71
N LEU A 17 27.27 -19.45 -18.89
CA LEU A 17 27.49 -18.03 -19.24
C LEU A 17 28.51 -17.95 -20.38
N THR A 18 28.27 -17.05 -21.33
CA THR A 18 29.24 -16.74 -22.37
C THR A 18 30.44 -16.01 -21.79
N ALA A 19 31.57 -15.97 -22.50
CA ALA A 19 32.77 -15.25 -22.06
C ALA A 19 32.48 -13.77 -21.76
N GLN A 20 31.63 -13.13 -22.57
CA GLN A 20 31.18 -11.74 -22.37
C GLN A 20 30.34 -11.59 -21.11
N GLU A 21 29.42 -12.51 -20.84
CA GLU A 21 28.61 -12.52 -19.62
C GLU A 21 29.46 -12.74 -18.36
N MET A 22 30.47 -13.63 -18.44
CA MET A 22 31.43 -13.84 -17.35
C MET A 22 32.29 -12.59 -17.09
N ALA A 23 32.76 -11.92 -18.14
CA ALA A 23 33.50 -10.67 -18.02
C ALA A 23 32.66 -9.56 -17.38
N LEU A 24 31.38 -9.43 -17.79
CA LEU A 24 30.45 -8.50 -17.14
C LEU A 24 30.20 -8.85 -15.68
N ALA A 25 29.96 -10.10 -15.36
CA ALA A 25 29.74 -10.56 -13.98
C ALA A 25 30.95 -10.25 -13.09
N SER A 26 32.19 -10.50 -13.58
CA SER A 26 33.41 -10.15 -12.89
C SER A 26 33.55 -8.64 -12.65
N ASN A 27 33.31 -7.84 -13.69
CA ASN A 27 33.32 -6.38 -13.57
C ASN A 27 32.27 -5.86 -12.58
N LEU A 28 31.03 -6.35 -12.64
CA LEU A 28 29.96 -5.97 -11.69
C LEU A 28 30.32 -6.36 -10.25
N ARG A 29 30.98 -7.51 -10.05
CA ARG A 29 31.48 -7.93 -8.74
C ARG A 29 32.52 -6.94 -8.22
N SER A 30 33.54 -6.62 -9.01
CA SER A 30 34.60 -5.65 -8.65
C SER A 30 34.03 -4.27 -8.29
N ILE A 31 33.07 -3.76 -9.11
CA ILE A 31 32.35 -2.51 -8.83
C ILE A 31 31.58 -2.60 -7.51
N THR A 32 30.95 -3.75 -7.23
CA THR A 32 30.15 -3.96 -6.02
C THR A 32 31.04 -4.06 -4.78
N ASP A 33 32.16 -4.73 -4.86
CA ASP A 33 33.15 -4.85 -3.74
C ASP A 33 33.75 -3.49 -3.40
N SER A 34 34.12 -2.70 -4.42
CA SER A 34 34.52 -1.31 -4.24
C SER A 34 33.44 -0.47 -3.53
N PHE A 35 32.20 -0.63 -3.93
CA PHE A 35 31.08 0.06 -3.27
C PHE A 35 30.90 -0.39 -1.82
N ARG A 36 30.97 -1.70 -1.53
CA ARG A 36 30.86 -2.24 -0.15
C ARG A 36 31.95 -1.66 0.74
N PHE A 37 33.19 -1.60 0.25
CA PHE A 37 34.30 -0.99 0.97
C PHE A 37 34.04 0.48 1.30
N GLN A 38 33.60 1.29 0.31
CA GLN A 38 33.31 2.70 0.51
C GLN A 38 32.10 2.91 1.44
N ALA A 39 31.06 2.07 1.33
CA ALA A 39 29.90 2.11 2.21
C ALA A 39 30.27 1.80 3.66
N ASN A 40 31.11 0.79 3.90
CA ASN A 40 31.61 0.45 5.23
C ASN A 40 32.42 1.62 5.83
N ARG A 41 33.36 2.17 5.05
CA ARG A 41 34.15 3.34 5.46
C ARG A 41 33.27 4.54 5.81
N PHE A 42 32.21 4.80 5.02
CA PHE A 42 31.23 5.85 5.29
C PHE A 42 30.48 5.58 6.61
N CYS A 43 30.03 4.36 6.84
CA CYS A 43 29.37 3.97 8.09
C CYS A 43 30.31 4.19 9.28
N HIS A 44 31.53 3.68 9.23
CA HIS A 44 32.50 3.85 10.32
C HIS A 44 32.77 5.30 10.66
N LYS A 45 32.98 6.16 9.65
CA LYS A 45 33.17 7.60 9.85
C LYS A 45 31.97 8.26 10.50
N ARG A 46 30.76 7.95 10.02
CA ARG A 46 29.51 8.55 10.51
C ARG A 46 29.18 8.14 11.95
N TYR A 47 29.53 6.93 12.36
CA TYR A 47 29.21 6.42 13.70
C TYR A 47 30.27 6.79 14.75
N ARG A 48 31.54 6.99 14.35
CA ARG A 48 32.61 7.36 15.29
C ARG A 48 32.66 8.85 15.65
N ASP A 49 32.27 9.73 14.73
CA ASP A 49 32.53 11.17 14.85
C ASP A 49 31.35 11.95 15.40
N ASN A 50 30.28 11.31 15.90
CA ASN A 50 29.05 12.03 16.26
C ASN A 50 28.49 11.60 17.61
N LEU A 51 29.00 12.21 18.69
CA LEU A 51 28.49 12.08 20.06
C LEU A 51 26.98 12.39 20.18
N GLU A 52 26.48 13.39 19.44
CA GLU A 52 25.04 13.68 19.38
C GLU A 52 24.24 12.49 18.82
N HIS A 53 24.79 11.75 17.85
CA HIS A 53 24.10 10.61 17.27
C HIS A 53 23.97 9.45 18.26
N GLU A 54 24.96 9.24 19.12
CA GLU A 54 24.89 8.22 20.18
C GLU A 54 23.84 8.59 21.23
N GLN A 55 23.78 9.87 21.62
CA GLN A 55 22.76 10.37 22.55
C GLN A 55 21.34 10.18 21.98
N TYR A 56 21.10 10.58 20.72
CA TYR A 56 19.81 10.36 20.06
C TYR A 56 19.46 8.87 19.96
N ARG A 57 20.44 8.02 19.67
CA ARG A 57 20.23 6.57 19.58
C ARG A 57 19.86 5.98 20.94
N SER A 58 20.55 6.40 22.01
CA SER A 58 20.24 5.99 23.38
C SER A 58 18.82 6.40 23.77
N LEU A 59 18.43 7.65 23.52
CA LEU A 59 17.07 8.14 23.79
C LEU A 59 16.01 7.37 22.99
N LEU A 60 16.26 7.07 21.71
CA LEU A 60 15.35 6.26 20.90
C LEU A 60 15.26 4.80 21.38
N MET A 61 16.32 4.25 21.95
CA MET A 61 16.30 2.93 22.58
C MET A 61 15.46 2.93 23.85
N HIS A 62 15.65 3.91 24.75
CA HIS A 62 14.81 4.05 25.95
C HIS A 62 13.33 4.19 25.61
N LEU A 63 12.99 5.02 24.61
CA LEU A 63 11.60 5.13 24.13
C LEU A 63 11.05 3.84 23.54
N LYS A 64 11.91 2.98 22.98
CA LYS A 64 11.49 1.68 22.44
C LYS A 64 11.31 0.62 23.53
N GLU A 65 12.03 0.73 24.62
CA GLU A 65 11.97 -0.16 25.78
C GLU A 65 10.81 0.19 26.72
N ASP A 66 10.29 1.41 26.62
CA ASP A 66 9.12 1.82 27.39
C ASP A 66 7.86 1.07 26.91
N GLU A 67 7.50 0.04 27.65
CA GLU A 67 6.32 -0.78 27.36
C GLU A 67 4.99 -0.10 27.68
N SER A 68 5.00 1.06 28.35
CA SER A 68 3.79 1.84 28.63
C SER A 68 3.30 2.66 27.45
N LEU A 69 4.16 2.88 26.45
CA LEU A 69 3.92 3.75 25.31
C LEU A 69 3.72 2.97 24.00
N VAL A 70 2.82 3.51 23.18
CA VAL A 70 2.67 3.18 21.76
C VAL A 70 3.13 4.36 20.93
N ILE A 71 4.17 4.16 20.14
CA ILE A 71 4.72 5.16 19.24
C ILE A 71 4.33 4.81 17.81
N THR A 72 3.55 5.68 17.17
CA THR A 72 2.97 5.44 15.86
C THR A 72 2.89 6.71 15.02
N ARG A 73 2.46 6.58 13.79
CA ARG A 73 2.10 7.72 12.94
C ARG A 73 0.60 8.01 13.04
N PRO A 74 0.15 9.24 12.81
CA PRO A 74 -1.27 9.53 12.70
C PRO A 74 -1.86 8.89 11.44
N ASP A 75 -3.20 8.71 11.43
CA ASP A 75 -3.95 8.26 10.24
C ASP A 75 -3.81 9.26 9.08
N LYS A 76 -3.95 10.54 9.37
CA LYS A 76 -3.80 11.65 8.42
C LYS A 76 -2.73 12.64 8.89
N GLY A 77 -2.03 13.25 7.93
CA GLY A 77 -0.94 14.18 8.22
C GLY A 77 0.42 13.49 8.38
N ARG A 78 1.42 14.28 8.77
CA ARG A 78 2.79 13.82 9.02
C ARG A 78 3.17 14.16 10.44
N GLY A 79 3.71 13.22 11.16
CA GLY A 79 4.11 13.39 12.54
C GLY A 79 4.32 12.06 13.24
N VAL A 80 4.55 12.15 14.54
CA VAL A 80 4.63 11.00 15.45
C VAL A 80 3.58 11.21 16.53
N VAL A 81 2.86 10.16 16.87
CA VAL A 81 1.87 10.15 17.94
C VAL A 81 2.37 9.22 19.03
N LEU A 82 2.40 9.73 20.26
CA LEU A 82 2.64 8.93 21.45
C LEU A 82 1.30 8.76 22.17
N MET A 83 0.96 7.53 22.48
CA MET A 83 -0.26 7.17 23.20
C MET A 83 0.08 6.24 24.36
N ASN A 84 -0.71 6.33 25.43
CA ASN A 84 -0.67 5.32 26.49
C ASN A 84 -1.11 3.96 25.90
N LYS A 85 -0.36 2.90 26.18
CA LYS A 85 -0.61 1.56 25.65
C LYS A 85 -1.97 1.00 26.06
N ASN A 86 -2.37 1.24 27.32
CA ASN A 86 -3.67 0.75 27.82
C ASN A 86 -4.83 1.44 27.09
N GLU A 87 -4.73 2.76 26.86
CA GLU A 87 -5.71 3.49 26.09
C GLU A 87 -5.78 2.98 24.65
N TYR A 88 -4.63 2.79 24.01
CA TYR A 88 -4.54 2.24 22.65
C TYR A 88 -5.19 0.86 22.57
N LEU A 89 -4.86 -0.05 23.49
CA LEU A 89 -5.42 -1.39 23.53
C LEU A 89 -6.93 -1.38 23.79
N SER A 90 -7.42 -0.55 24.72
CA SER A 90 -8.85 -0.39 24.99
C SER A 90 -9.62 0.01 23.73
N LYS A 91 -9.13 1.03 23.01
CA LYS A 91 -9.73 1.48 21.73
C LYS A 91 -9.68 0.40 20.65
N MET A 92 -8.61 -0.38 20.57
CA MET A 92 -8.51 -1.49 19.62
C MET A 92 -9.45 -2.63 19.99
N TYR A 93 -9.57 -2.97 21.27
CA TYR A 93 -10.51 -4.01 21.73
C TYR A 93 -11.97 -3.64 21.47
N THR A 94 -12.34 -2.37 21.55
CA THR A 94 -13.68 -1.91 21.12
C THR A 94 -13.96 -2.27 19.67
N ILE A 95 -12.92 -2.25 18.80
CA ILE A 95 -13.07 -2.61 17.39
C ILE A 95 -13.14 -4.13 17.20
N VAL A 96 -12.20 -4.90 17.78
CA VAL A 96 -12.10 -6.34 17.52
C VAL A 96 -13.15 -7.17 18.26
N ASN A 97 -13.81 -6.61 19.28
CA ASN A 97 -14.90 -7.26 20.02
C ASN A 97 -16.26 -7.11 19.29
N ASP A 98 -16.33 -6.39 18.18
CA ASP A 98 -17.52 -6.40 17.33
C ASP A 98 -17.66 -7.78 16.66
N SER A 99 -18.50 -8.63 17.27
CA SER A 99 -18.73 -10.01 16.82
C SER A 99 -19.37 -10.11 15.42
N SER A 100 -19.99 -9.04 14.94
CA SER A 100 -20.52 -8.98 13.57
C SER A 100 -19.40 -8.89 12.52
N LYS A 101 -18.20 -8.45 12.90
CA LYS A 101 -17.06 -8.21 12.02
C LYS A 101 -15.88 -9.14 12.30
N PHE A 102 -15.68 -9.53 13.55
CA PHE A 102 -14.50 -10.29 13.97
C PHE A 102 -14.89 -11.46 14.89
N LYS A 103 -14.16 -12.56 14.77
CA LYS A 103 -14.31 -13.76 15.60
C LYS A 103 -12.96 -14.18 16.18
N ARG A 104 -12.87 -14.36 17.50
CA ARG A 104 -11.66 -14.90 18.14
C ARG A 104 -11.47 -16.37 17.78
N LEU A 105 -10.24 -16.77 17.50
CA LEU A 105 -9.85 -18.13 17.18
C LEU A 105 -9.09 -18.76 18.34
N SER A 106 -9.32 -20.06 18.60
CA SER A 106 -8.59 -20.84 19.60
C SER A 106 -7.26 -21.39 19.09
N THR A 107 -7.15 -21.63 17.78
CA THR A 107 -5.97 -22.22 17.14
C THR A 107 -5.56 -21.44 15.89
N ASP A 108 -4.29 -21.56 15.53
CA ASP A 108 -3.74 -20.91 14.33
C ASP A 108 -4.09 -21.71 13.06
N PRO A 109 -4.94 -21.17 12.16
CA PRO A 109 -5.35 -21.85 10.95
C PRO A 109 -4.38 -21.65 9.77
N THR A 110 -3.24 -20.97 9.93
CA THR A 110 -2.36 -20.53 8.84
C THR A 110 -1.98 -21.70 7.93
N VAL A 111 -1.47 -22.80 8.49
CA VAL A 111 -1.00 -23.96 7.70
C VAL A 111 -2.15 -24.64 6.97
N THR A 112 -3.26 -24.86 7.65
CA THR A 112 -4.45 -25.52 7.08
C THR A 112 -5.04 -24.71 5.93
N ARG A 113 -5.17 -23.40 6.11
CA ARG A 113 -5.69 -22.49 5.06
C ARG A 113 -4.76 -22.41 3.85
N GLU A 114 -3.45 -22.33 4.10
CA GLU A 114 -2.44 -22.39 3.04
C GLU A 114 -2.56 -23.68 2.23
N GLN A 115 -2.62 -24.83 2.89
CA GLN A 115 -2.74 -26.14 2.24
C GLN A 115 -4.05 -26.27 1.44
N ASN A 116 -5.16 -25.79 1.97
CA ASN A 116 -6.46 -25.84 1.28
C ASN A 116 -6.45 -24.99 0.01
N LEU A 117 -5.87 -23.78 0.06
CA LEU A 117 -5.70 -22.96 -1.13
C LEU A 117 -4.77 -23.62 -2.15
N ILE A 118 -3.65 -24.21 -1.72
CA ILE A 118 -2.73 -24.94 -2.61
C ILE A 118 -3.44 -26.12 -3.29
N LYS A 119 -4.27 -26.88 -2.56
CA LYS A 119 -5.06 -27.98 -3.13
C LYS A 119 -6.00 -27.48 -4.23
N LEU A 120 -6.75 -26.41 -3.99
CA LEU A 120 -7.64 -25.81 -4.99
C LEU A 120 -6.84 -25.35 -6.22
N LEU A 121 -5.76 -24.61 -6.03
CA LEU A 121 -4.94 -24.10 -7.14
C LEU A 121 -4.31 -25.24 -7.97
N ASN A 122 -3.86 -26.32 -7.34
CA ASN A 122 -3.34 -27.51 -8.06
C ASN A 122 -4.43 -28.19 -8.89
N ARG A 123 -5.66 -28.31 -8.38
CA ARG A 123 -6.80 -28.86 -9.12
C ARG A 123 -7.09 -28.01 -10.37
N LEU A 124 -7.23 -26.71 -10.20
CA LEU A 124 -7.52 -25.77 -11.28
C LEU A 124 -6.41 -25.73 -12.34
N LEU A 125 -5.15 -25.88 -11.93
CA LEU A 125 -4.02 -25.97 -12.86
C LEU A 125 -4.07 -27.27 -13.67
N LYS A 126 -4.36 -28.41 -13.03
CA LYS A 126 -4.51 -29.71 -13.69
C LYS A 126 -5.66 -29.71 -14.69
N GLU A 127 -6.77 -29.07 -14.35
CA GLU A 127 -7.95 -28.89 -15.21
C GLU A 127 -7.74 -27.82 -16.31
N LYS A 128 -6.57 -27.16 -16.34
CA LYS A 128 -6.24 -26.07 -17.27
C LYS A 128 -7.17 -24.84 -17.15
N SER A 129 -7.91 -24.73 -16.06
CA SER A 129 -8.78 -23.58 -15.76
C SER A 129 -7.97 -22.31 -15.42
N ILE A 130 -6.72 -22.48 -14.94
CA ILE A 130 -5.76 -21.40 -14.67
C ILE A 130 -4.42 -21.67 -15.36
N THR A 131 -3.69 -20.58 -15.66
CA THR A 131 -2.35 -20.67 -16.26
C THR A 131 -1.28 -20.96 -15.18
N GLU A 132 -0.12 -21.47 -15.61
CA GLU A 132 1.05 -21.60 -14.71
C GLU A 132 1.47 -20.27 -14.07
N GLN A 133 1.35 -19.17 -14.80
CA GLN A 133 1.65 -17.84 -14.27
C GLN A 133 0.67 -17.48 -13.16
N PHE A 134 -0.64 -17.69 -13.36
CA PHE A 134 -1.64 -17.50 -12.31
C PHE A 134 -1.28 -18.32 -11.07
N PHE A 135 -0.99 -19.62 -11.26
CA PHE A 135 -0.60 -20.50 -10.16
C PHE A 135 0.64 -20.00 -9.42
N LYS A 136 1.73 -19.66 -10.13
CA LYS A 136 2.99 -19.18 -9.55
C LYS A 136 2.81 -17.90 -8.73
N MET A 137 1.90 -17.01 -9.15
CA MET A 137 1.61 -15.75 -8.47
C MET A 137 0.66 -15.89 -7.28
N SER A 138 -0.27 -16.83 -7.33
CA SER A 138 -1.31 -17.06 -6.32
C SER A 138 -0.91 -18.06 -5.25
N CYS A 139 -0.04 -19.03 -5.59
CA CYS A 139 0.35 -20.11 -4.70
C CYS A 139 1.21 -19.60 -3.54
N PRO A 140 0.73 -19.71 -2.30
CA PRO A 140 1.47 -19.25 -1.14
C PRO A 140 2.66 -20.18 -0.82
N LYS A 141 3.69 -19.63 -0.19
CA LYS A 141 4.88 -20.35 0.26
C LYS A 141 5.27 -19.90 1.66
N GLY A 142 4.83 -20.63 2.67
CA GLY A 142 5.14 -20.32 4.05
C GLY A 142 4.49 -19.01 4.52
N SER A 143 3.19 -19.00 4.61
CA SER A 143 2.39 -17.84 4.98
C SER A 143 2.51 -17.50 6.46
N ASN A 144 2.22 -16.25 6.79
CA ASN A 144 2.12 -15.78 8.16
C ASN A 144 0.70 -15.26 8.42
N PRO A 145 0.20 -15.26 9.66
CA PRO A 145 -1.03 -14.57 9.99
C PRO A 145 -0.89 -13.07 9.69
N GLY A 146 -1.99 -12.43 9.30
CA GLY A 146 -2.05 -10.99 9.23
C GLY A 146 -1.71 -10.37 10.60
N ARG A 147 -1.45 -9.08 10.66
CA ARG A 147 -1.23 -8.35 11.93
C ARG A 147 -2.03 -7.08 11.95
N LEU A 148 -2.95 -6.99 12.91
CA LEU A 148 -3.79 -5.82 13.07
C LEU A 148 -3.07 -4.76 13.91
N TYR A 149 -3.23 -3.49 13.55
CA TYR A 149 -2.78 -2.33 14.33
C TYR A 149 -3.66 -1.13 14.04
N GLY A 150 -3.70 -0.16 14.96
CA GLY A 150 -4.50 1.04 14.84
C GLY A 150 -3.67 2.27 14.47
N LEU A 151 -4.23 3.16 13.64
CA LEU A 151 -3.67 4.48 13.37
C LEU A 151 -4.57 5.56 14.02
N PRO A 152 -4.03 6.43 14.89
CA PRO A 152 -4.82 7.45 15.57
C PRO A 152 -5.36 8.52 14.62
N LYS A 153 -6.66 8.77 14.67
CA LYS A 153 -7.33 9.87 13.94
C LYS A 153 -7.29 11.14 14.81
N ILE A 154 -6.12 11.75 14.90
CA ILE A 154 -5.84 12.92 15.78
C ILE A 154 -6.72 14.15 15.51
N HIS A 155 -7.43 14.17 14.39
CA HIS A 155 -8.35 15.24 13.97
C HIS A 155 -9.79 15.00 14.40
N LYS A 156 -10.07 13.92 15.12
CA LYS A 156 -11.41 13.59 15.64
C LYS A 156 -11.39 13.55 17.16
N ASP A 157 -12.49 13.95 17.77
CA ASP A 157 -12.68 13.85 19.20
C ASP A 157 -12.44 12.42 19.68
N ASN A 158 -11.93 12.29 20.91
CA ASN A 158 -11.55 11.01 21.51
C ASN A 158 -10.51 10.19 20.73
N ILE A 159 -9.90 10.75 19.70
CA ILE A 159 -8.84 10.14 18.90
C ILE A 159 -9.14 8.65 18.58
N PRO A 160 -10.20 8.35 17.81
CA PRO A 160 -10.51 6.97 17.45
C PRO A 160 -9.40 6.37 16.57
N LEU A 161 -9.27 5.05 16.58
CA LEU A 161 -8.27 4.36 15.79
C LEU A 161 -8.84 3.88 14.46
N ARG A 162 -8.03 3.96 13.40
CA ARG A 162 -8.29 3.27 12.12
C ARG A 162 -7.64 1.90 12.18
N PRO A 163 -8.40 0.78 12.13
CA PRO A 163 -7.81 -0.55 12.07
C PRO A 163 -7.15 -0.77 10.71
N VAL A 164 -5.90 -1.20 10.72
CA VAL A 164 -5.14 -1.54 9.52
C VAL A 164 -4.60 -2.95 9.65
N LEU A 165 -4.90 -3.80 8.68
CA LEU A 165 -4.39 -5.16 8.63
C LEU A 165 -3.15 -5.24 7.72
N SER A 166 -2.04 -5.69 8.29
CA SER A 166 -0.83 -5.98 7.51
C SER A 166 -0.98 -7.33 6.82
N ALA A 167 -1.49 -7.33 5.58
CA ALA A 167 -1.81 -8.55 4.82
C ALA A 167 -0.62 -9.12 4.03
N ILE A 168 0.50 -8.40 3.94
CA ILE A 168 1.67 -8.88 3.19
C ILE A 168 2.22 -10.14 3.86
N GLY A 169 2.33 -11.24 3.07
CA GLY A 169 2.80 -12.53 3.55
C GLY A 169 1.70 -13.43 4.12
N THR A 170 0.42 -13.03 4.08
CA THR A 170 -0.71 -13.93 4.34
C THR A 170 -0.92 -14.90 3.18
N PHE A 171 -1.55 -16.04 3.45
CA PHE A 171 -1.76 -17.10 2.48
C PHE A 171 -2.53 -16.65 1.22
N ASN A 172 -3.41 -15.67 1.37
CA ASN A 172 -4.30 -15.18 0.30
C ASN A 172 -3.80 -13.90 -0.39
N TYR A 173 -2.68 -13.31 0.05
CA TYR A 173 -2.18 -12.04 -0.50
C TYR A 173 -1.83 -12.13 -1.99
N GLY A 174 -1.18 -13.23 -2.42
CA GLY A 174 -0.85 -13.48 -3.83
C GLY A 174 -2.09 -13.66 -4.68
N LEU A 175 -3.04 -14.46 -4.21
CA LEU A 175 -4.34 -14.66 -4.87
C LEU A 175 -5.10 -13.34 -5.01
N GLY A 176 -5.18 -12.53 -3.95
CA GLY A 176 -5.82 -11.22 -3.99
C GLY A 176 -5.23 -10.30 -5.07
N LYS A 177 -3.91 -10.29 -5.26
CA LYS A 177 -3.26 -9.53 -6.34
C LYS A 177 -3.66 -10.00 -7.74
N VAL A 178 -3.71 -11.31 -7.95
CA VAL A 178 -4.07 -11.87 -9.26
C VAL A 178 -5.53 -11.60 -9.58
N LEU A 179 -6.42 -11.80 -8.61
CA LEU A 179 -7.84 -11.48 -8.76
C LEU A 179 -8.08 -9.99 -9.01
N THR A 180 -7.31 -9.10 -8.38
CA THR A 180 -7.40 -7.65 -8.66
C THR A 180 -7.19 -7.35 -10.14
N ASN A 181 -6.21 -8.01 -10.79
CA ASN A 181 -5.96 -7.81 -12.22
C ASN A 181 -7.12 -8.31 -13.09
N ILE A 182 -7.71 -9.46 -12.75
CA ILE A 182 -8.84 -10.05 -13.52
C ILE A 182 -10.12 -9.21 -13.35
N LEU A 183 -10.38 -8.74 -12.13
CA LEU A 183 -11.60 -8.01 -11.81
C LEU A 183 -11.54 -6.52 -12.16
N SER A 184 -10.35 -5.97 -12.42
CA SER A 184 -10.21 -4.55 -12.77
C SER A 184 -10.99 -4.14 -14.03
N ASP A 185 -11.24 -5.10 -14.92
CA ASP A 185 -11.99 -4.87 -16.16
C ASP A 185 -13.51 -4.76 -15.94
N ILE A 186 -14.02 -5.13 -14.75
CA ILE A 186 -15.44 -5.01 -14.41
C ILE A 186 -15.81 -3.56 -14.09
N ILE A 187 -14.83 -2.76 -13.64
CA ILE A 187 -15.06 -1.40 -13.18
C ILE A 187 -15.29 -0.46 -14.36
N GLU A 188 -16.39 0.27 -14.33
CA GLU A 188 -16.69 1.35 -15.24
C GLU A 188 -15.93 2.61 -14.82
N LYS A 189 -14.96 3.02 -15.63
CA LYS A 189 -14.06 4.14 -15.31
C LYS A 189 -14.72 5.52 -15.48
N GLU A 190 -15.82 5.60 -16.20
CA GLU A 190 -16.46 6.86 -16.56
C GLU A 190 -17.29 7.50 -15.43
N SER A 191 -17.82 6.67 -14.53
CA SER A 191 -18.62 7.14 -13.39
C SER A 191 -17.80 7.73 -12.25
N MET A 192 -16.48 7.50 -12.25
CA MET A 192 -15.58 7.82 -11.14
C MET A 192 -14.72 9.06 -11.41
N VAL A 193 -14.40 9.75 -10.34
CA VAL A 193 -13.27 10.69 -10.34
C VAL A 193 -11.98 9.88 -10.32
N ARG A 194 -11.16 10.00 -11.37
CA ARG A 194 -9.87 9.28 -11.45
C ARG A 194 -8.83 9.82 -10.46
N ASP A 195 -8.74 11.14 -10.36
CA ASP A 195 -7.78 11.85 -9.52
C ASP A 195 -8.21 13.33 -9.35
N PRO A 196 -7.63 14.08 -8.38
CA PRO A 196 -7.97 15.49 -8.16
C PRO A 196 -7.78 16.39 -9.38
N PHE A 197 -6.82 16.07 -10.26
CA PHE A 197 -6.53 16.89 -11.45
C PHE A 197 -7.61 16.71 -12.52
N SER A 198 -8.01 15.47 -12.77
CA SER A 198 -9.12 15.18 -13.69
C SER A 198 -10.44 15.76 -13.20
N PHE A 199 -10.62 15.81 -11.88
CA PHE A 199 -11.81 16.42 -11.28
C PHE A 199 -11.85 17.96 -11.50
N VAL A 200 -10.73 18.66 -11.37
CA VAL A 200 -10.65 20.10 -11.71
C VAL A 200 -11.00 20.34 -13.16
N GLU A 201 -10.54 19.49 -14.09
CA GLU A 201 -10.91 19.61 -15.51
C GLU A 201 -12.41 19.35 -15.72
N GLN A 202 -13.01 18.37 -15.05
CA GLN A 202 -14.46 18.14 -15.10
C GLN A 202 -15.26 19.32 -14.57
N LEU A 203 -14.82 19.95 -13.46
CA LEU A 203 -15.48 21.15 -12.94
C LEU A 203 -15.49 22.31 -13.93
N LYS A 204 -14.46 22.47 -14.75
CA LYS A 204 -14.38 23.51 -15.78
C LYS A 204 -15.39 23.29 -16.92
N THR A 205 -15.81 22.05 -17.15
CA THR A 205 -16.80 21.71 -18.21
C THR A 205 -18.24 21.85 -17.75
N LEU A 206 -18.48 22.08 -16.45
CA LEU A 206 -19.81 22.29 -15.94
C LEU A 206 -20.43 23.59 -16.48
N PRO A 207 -21.72 23.57 -16.85
CA PRO A 207 -22.41 24.75 -17.35
C PRO A 207 -22.46 25.87 -16.30
N LYS A 208 -22.54 27.13 -16.73
CA LYS A 208 -22.60 28.30 -15.83
C LYS A 208 -23.82 28.28 -14.91
N SER A 209 -24.89 27.61 -15.30
CA SER A 209 -26.09 27.37 -14.47
C SER A 209 -25.81 26.55 -13.21
N PHE A 210 -24.63 25.96 -13.11
CA PHE A 210 -24.15 25.28 -11.91
C PHE A 210 -24.23 26.13 -10.63
N SER A 211 -24.10 27.46 -10.75
CA SER A 211 -24.13 28.36 -9.58
C SER A 211 -25.46 28.38 -8.80
N ILE A 212 -26.55 27.87 -9.41
CA ILE A 212 -27.86 27.78 -8.75
C ILE A 212 -27.96 26.60 -7.78
N TYR A 213 -27.11 25.57 -7.96
CA TYR A 213 -27.11 24.38 -7.10
C TYR A 213 -26.25 24.60 -5.85
N LYS A 214 -26.60 23.90 -4.78
CA LYS A 214 -25.79 23.80 -3.57
C LYS A 214 -24.74 22.69 -3.74
N MET A 215 -23.48 22.98 -3.38
CA MET A 215 -22.42 21.96 -3.33
C MET A 215 -22.48 21.21 -2.00
N VAL A 216 -22.46 19.89 -2.08
CA VAL A 216 -22.42 18.99 -0.92
C VAL A 216 -21.36 17.91 -1.14
N SER A 217 -20.65 17.55 -0.08
CA SER A 217 -19.80 16.36 -0.07
C SER A 217 -20.46 15.31 0.82
N PHE A 218 -20.59 14.08 0.32
CA PHE A 218 -20.96 12.91 1.13
C PHE A 218 -19.73 12.03 1.35
N ASP A 219 -19.60 11.52 2.57
CA ASP A 219 -18.56 10.55 2.96
C ASP A 219 -19.22 9.28 3.50
N ILE A 220 -18.70 8.11 3.12
CA ILE A 220 -19.24 6.83 3.59
C ILE A 220 -18.50 6.41 4.85
N SER A 221 -19.24 6.26 5.95
CA SER A 221 -18.70 5.91 7.24
C SER A 221 -18.08 4.51 7.23
N SER A 222 -16.76 4.42 7.46
CA SER A 222 -16.03 3.15 7.59
C SER A 222 -16.27 2.17 6.43
N LEU A 223 -16.25 2.64 5.19
CA LEU A 223 -16.59 1.89 3.98
C LEU A 223 -16.04 0.46 3.99
N TYR A 224 -14.71 0.28 4.12
CA TYR A 224 -14.08 -1.04 3.98
C TYR A 224 -14.60 -2.09 4.98
N THR A 225 -14.86 -1.71 6.22
CA THR A 225 -15.41 -2.62 7.23
C THR A 225 -16.91 -2.89 7.06
N ASN A 226 -17.58 -2.14 6.19
CA ASN A 226 -19.03 -2.20 5.97
C ASN A 226 -19.42 -2.72 4.57
N VAL A 227 -18.46 -3.00 3.69
CA VAL A 227 -18.73 -3.66 2.40
C VAL A 227 -19.29 -5.07 2.66
N PRO A 228 -20.52 -5.41 2.24
CA PRO A 228 -21.08 -6.74 2.44
C PRO A 228 -20.44 -7.73 1.46
N LEU A 229 -19.63 -8.65 1.99
CA LEU A 229 -18.79 -9.55 1.17
C LEU A 229 -19.63 -10.51 0.31
N ASP A 230 -20.67 -11.11 0.87
CA ASP A 230 -21.49 -12.10 0.14
C ASP A 230 -22.20 -11.45 -1.05
N GLU A 231 -22.83 -10.31 -0.81
CA GLU A 231 -23.48 -9.53 -1.88
C GLU A 231 -22.48 -9.09 -2.95
N THR A 232 -21.31 -8.59 -2.52
CA THR A 232 -20.26 -8.15 -3.45
C THR A 232 -19.72 -9.31 -4.31
N ILE A 233 -19.55 -10.50 -3.74
CA ILE A 233 -19.16 -11.70 -4.49
C ILE A 233 -20.20 -12.06 -5.54
N GLU A 234 -21.50 -12.03 -5.20
CA GLU A 234 -22.58 -12.33 -6.18
C GLU A 234 -22.63 -11.25 -7.29
N ILE A 235 -22.43 -9.98 -6.97
CA ILE A 235 -22.31 -8.91 -7.97
C ILE A 235 -21.15 -9.19 -8.94
N ILE A 236 -20.00 -9.60 -8.42
CA ILE A 236 -18.82 -9.95 -9.24
C ILE A 236 -19.17 -11.12 -10.16
N LEU A 237 -19.75 -12.19 -9.62
CA LEU A 237 -20.09 -13.39 -10.39
C LEU A 237 -21.12 -13.07 -11.48
N LYS A 238 -22.13 -12.24 -11.18
CA LYS A 238 -23.10 -11.77 -12.17
C LYS A 238 -22.41 -11.00 -13.29
N ASN A 239 -21.54 -10.05 -12.96
CA ASN A 239 -20.82 -9.26 -13.96
C ASN A 239 -19.89 -10.10 -14.84
N LEU A 240 -19.23 -11.11 -14.26
CA LEU A 240 -18.29 -11.98 -15.00
C LEU A 240 -18.95 -12.98 -15.92
N TYR A 241 -20.09 -13.57 -15.52
CA TYR A 241 -20.67 -14.74 -16.18
C TYR A 241 -22.02 -14.45 -16.87
N GLU A 242 -22.73 -13.41 -16.47
CA GLU A 242 -24.04 -13.07 -17.03
C GLU A 242 -24.02 -11.81 -17.90
N THR A 243 -23.19 -10.83 -17.55
CA THR A 243 -23.17 -9.54 -18.27
C THR A 243 -22.05 -9.45 -19.29
N ARG A 244 -20.93 -10.13 -19.06
CA ARG A 244 -19.75 -10.08 -19.93
C ARG A 244 -19.91 -11.00 -21.14
N ALA A 245 -19.57 -10.49 -22.35
CA ALA A 245 -19.65 -11.26 -23.59
C ALA A 245 -18.76 -12.51 -23.61
N THR A 246 -17.59 -12.46 -22.95
CA THR A 246 -16.66 -13.59 -22.82
C THR A 246 -16.35 -13.85 -21.35
N PRO A 247 -16.96 -14.91 -20.77
CA PRO A 247 -16.67 -15.26 -19.38
C PRO A 247 -15.23 -15.75 -19.21
N PRO A 248 -14.67 -15.70 -17.99
CA PRO A 248 -13.37 -16.29 -17.68
C PRO A 248 -13.33 -17.81 -17.95
N THR A 249 -12.13 -18.35 -18.15
CA THR A 249 -11.91 -19.81 -18.29
C THR A 249 -12.20 -20.59 -16.99
N ILE A 250 -12.16 -19.91 -15.85
CA ILE A 250 -12.47 -20.46 -14.53
C ILE A 250 -13.99 -20.61 -14.42
N GLN A 251 -14.48 -21.76 -13.97
CA GLN A 251 -15.90 -22.00 -13.75
C GLN A 251 -16.44 -21.08 -12.62
N ARG A 252 -17.76 -20.75 -12.69
CA ARG A 252 -18.40 -19.81 -11.74
C ARG A 252 -18.20 -20.20 -10.27
N ASP A 253 -18.37 -21.48 -9.95
CA ASP A 253 -18.24 -21.97 -8.57
C ASP A 253 -16.79 -21.96 -8.08
N ASP A 254 -15.84 -22.25 -8.95
CA ASP A 254 -14.42 -22.14 -8.63
C ASP A 254 -13.98 -20.69 -8.45
N MET A 255 -14.49 -19.77 -9.26
CA MET A 255 -14.26 -18.33 -9.06
C MET A 255 -14.84 -17.88 -7.73
N LYS A 256 -16.04 -18.34 -7.36
CA LYS A 256 -16.64 -18.08 -6.05
C LYS A 256 -15.75 -18.58 -4.91
N GLN A 257 -15.21 -19.79 -5.01
CA GLN A 257 -14.28 -20.34 -4.02
C GLN A 257 -13.00 -19.49 -3.93
N LEU A 258 -12.40 -19.10 -5.05
CA LEU A 258 -11.21 -18.24 -5.08
C LEU A 258 -11.48 -16.86 -4.41
N LEU A 259 -12.65 -16.27 -4.69
CA LEU A 259 -13.07 -15.02 -4.04
C LEU A 259 -13.24 -15.19 -2.52
N ILE A 260 -13.85 -16.30 -2.09
CA ILE A 260 -13.99 -16.62 -0.65
C ILE A 260 -12.62 -16.77 0.01
N PHE A 261 -11.67 -17.49 -0.61
CA PHE A 261 -10.30 -17.59 -0.09
C PHE A 261 -9.58 -16.25 -0.03
N ALA A 262 -9.82 -15.36 -0.99
CA ALA A 262 -9.18 -14.04 -1.05
C ALA A 262 -9.75 -13.03 -0.04
N THR A 263 -11.00 -13.20 0.40
CA THR A 263 -11.74 -12.18 1.16
C THR A 263 -12.17 -12.64 2.54
N LYS A 264 -12.81 -13.81 2.63
CA LYS A 264 -13.24 -14.42 3.89
C LYS A 264 -12.10 -15.18 4.54
N ASN A 265 -12.21 -15.45 5.81
CA ASN A 265 -11.20 -16.20 6.57
C ASN A 265 -9.82 -15.53 6.60
N THR A 266 -9.79 -14.21 6.55
CA THR A 266 -8.54 -13.45 6.71
C THR A 266 -8.21 -13.37 8.20
N HIS A 267 -7.46 -14.36 8.69
CA HIS A 267 -7.05 -14.39 10.09
C HIS A 267 -5.85 -13.47 10.35
N PHE A 268 -5.80 -12.96 11.57
CA PHE A 268 -4.76 -12.06 12.00
C PHE A 268 -4.45 -12.18 13.49
N LEU A 269 -3.26 -11.72 13.84
CA LEU A 269 -2.78 -11.61 15.21
C LEU A 269 -3.02 -10.19 15.72
N PHE A 270 -3.57 -10.07 16.91
CA PHE A 270 -3.67 -8.82 17.66
C PHE A 270 -3.54 -9.11 19.15
N ASP A 271 -2.62 -8.42 19.82
CA ASP A 271 -2.29 -8.58 21.23
C ASP A 271 -2.16 -10.07 21.63
N LYS A 272 -1.31 -10.80 20.88
CA LYS A 272 -1.02 -12.24 21.02
C LYS A 272 -2.22 -13.16 20.78
N ASN A 273 -3.41 -12.65 20.50
CA ASN A 273 -4.62 -13.42 20.20
C ASN A 273 -4.88 -13.48 18.70
N LEU A 274 -5.47 -14.59 18.25
CA LEU A 274 -5.85 -14.80 16.85
C LEU A 274 -7.32 -14.47 16.66
N TYR A 275 -7.61 -13.80 15.57
CA TYR A 275 -8.96 -13.41 15.14
C TYR A 275 -9.16 -13.73 13.67
N ASP A 276 -10.40 -13.92 13.26
CA ASP A 276 -10.86 -13.91 11.89
C ASP A 276 -11.67 -12.66 11.61
N GLN A 277 -11.50 -12.09 10.43
CA GLN A 277 -12.45 -11.13 9.89
C GLN A 277 -13.56 -11.92 9.18
N VAL A 278 -14.79 -11.83 9.67
CA VAL A 278 -15.95 -12.59 9.17
C VAL A 278 -16.74 -11.82 8.12
N ASP A 279 -16.78 -10.47 8.21
CA ASP A 279 -17.43 -9.61 7.24
C ASP A 279 -16.65 -8.30 7.07
N GLY A 280 -16.97 -7.55 5.99
CA GLY A 280 -16.20 -6.41 5.57
C GLY A 280 -14.87 -6.78 4.91
N VAL A 281 -14.18 -5.79 4.37
CA VAL A 281 -12.93 -5.98 3.64
C VAL A 281 -11.75 -5.46 4.46
N SER A 282 -10.68 -6.23 4.52
CA SER A 282 -9.49 -5.88 5.30
C SER A 282 -8.74 -4.70 4.69
N MET A 283 -8.59 -3.60 5.44
CA MET A 283 -7.74 -2.48 5.05
C MET A 283 -6.28 -2.93 4.97
N GLY A 284 -5.80 -3.22 3.77
CA GLY A 284 -4.45 -3.75 3.50
C GLY A 284 -4.45 -4.97 2.58
N SER A 285 -5.60 -5.57 2.32
CA SER A 285 -5.78 -6.52 1.22
C SER A 285 -5.65 -5.80 -0.13
N PRO A 286 -4.94 -6.38 -1.12
CA PRO A 286 -4.87 -5.79 -2.46
C PRO A 286 -6.21 -5.73 -3.17
N LEU A 287 -7.15 -6.61 -2.81
CA LEU A 287 -8.48 -6.70 -3.41
C LEU A 287 -9.49 -5.71 -2.79
N ALA A 288 -9.23 -5.19 -1.58
CA ALA A 288 -10.17 -4.37 -0.84
C ALA A 288 -10.70 -3.13 -1.60
N PRO A 289 -9.84 -2.31 -2.24
CA PRO A 289 -10.32 -1.14 -2.97
C PRO A 289 -11.24 -1.50 -4.13
N LEU A 290 -10.95 -2.62 -4.79
CA LEU A 290 -11.70 -3.09 -5.94
C LEU A 290 -13.09 -3.60 -5.54
N LEU A 291 -13.17 -4.38 -4.45
CA LEU A 291 -14.45 -4.87 -3.92
C LEU A 291 -15.37 -3.73 -3.48
N ALA A 292 -14.81 -2.74 -2.78
CA ALA A 292 -15.56 -1.57 -2.38
C ALA A 292 -16.09 -0.79 -3.61
N GLU A 293 -15.28 -0.69 -4.66
CA GLU A 293 -15.65 -0.01 -5.89
C GLU A 293 -16.77 -0.72 -6.65
N ILE A 294 -16.64 -2.05 -6.84
CA ILE A 294 -17.66 -2.86 -7.52
C ILE A 294 -19.00 -2.77 -6.79
N PHE A 295 -18.98 -2.88 -5.46
CA PHE A 295 -20.18 -2.75 -4.65
C PHE A 295 -20.82 -1.37 -4.78
N LEU A 296 -20.05 -0.31 -4.70
CA LEU A 296 -20.57 1.06 -4.79
C LEU A 296 -21.08 1.40 -6.19
N GLN A 297 -20.44 0.90 -7.25
CA GLN A 297 -20.98 1.08 -8.61
C GLN A 297 -22.34 0.39 -8.82
N ASP A 298 -22.49 -0.82 -8.29
CA ASP A 298 -23.78 -1.51 -8.33
C ASP A 298 -24.85 -0.76 -7.52
N PHE A 299 -24.48 -0.27 -6.32
CA PHE A 299 -25.34 0.59 -5.51
C PHE A 299 -25.77 1.86 -6.26
N GLU A 300 -24.84 2.57 -6.88
CA GLU A 300 -25.12 3.79 -7.65
C GLU A 300 -26.03 3.51 -8.86
N LYS A 301 -25.80 2.41 -9.58
CA LYS A 301 -26.64 1.99 -10.70
C LYS A 301 -28.07 1.67 -10.27
N LYS A 302 -28.24 0.92 -9.19
CA LYS A 302 -29.55 0.54 -8.65
C LYS A 302 -30.38 1.75 -8.21
N HIS A 303 -29.72 2.81 -7.73
CA HIS A 303 -30.38 3.98 -7.16
C HIS A 303 -30.30 5.26 -8.01
N SER A 304 -29.80 5.18 -9.25
CA SER A 304 -29.59 6.34 -10.13
C SER A 304 -30.88 7.16 -10.38
N SER A 305 -32.02 6.49 -10.61
CA SER A 305 -33.33 7.14 -10.77
C SER A 305 -33.79 7.83 -9.49
N SER A 306 -33.50 7.21 -8.34
CA SER A 306 -33.82 7.79 -7.03
C SER A 306 -32.97 9.04 -6.73
N PHE A 307 -31.75 9.09 -7.20
CA PHE A 307 -30.89 10.29 -7.04
C PHE A 307 -31.50 11.48 -7.74
N THR A 308 -31.95 11.32 -8.99
CA THR A 308 -32.62 12.38 -9.75
C THR A 308 -33.92 12.83 -9.08
N SER A 309 -34.76 11.89 -8.62
CA SER A 309 -36.02 12.22 -7.93
C SER A 309 -35.82 12.91 -6.57
N MET A 310 -34.64 12.74 -5.95
CA MET A 310 -34.26 13.44 -4.72
C MET A 310 -33.65 14.84 -4.98
N GLY A 311 -33.64 15.32 -6.24
CA GLY A 311 -33.07 16.62 -6.59
C GLY A 311 -31.55 16.67 -6.68
N ILE A 312 -30.89 15.53 -6.88
CA ILE A 312 -29.46 15.45 -7.14
C ILE A 312 -29.23 15.68 -8.64
N ALA A 313 -28.59 16.79 -8.99
CA ALA A 313 -28.30 17.17 -10.37
C ALA A 313 -26.95 16.68 -10.88
N TYR A 314 -26.02 16.42 -9.98
CA TYR A 314 -24.68 15.96 -10.33
C TYR A 314 -24.12 15.08 -9.21
N TRP A 315 -23.48 13.95 -9.58
CA TRP A 315 -22.91 12.98 -8.66
C TRP A 315 -21.56 12.50 -9.21
N LYS A 316 -20.49 12.70 -8.46
CA LYS A 316 -19.16 12.18 -8.79
C LYS A 316 -18.46 11.69 -7.54
N ARG A 317 -18.08 10.42 -7.56
CA ARG A 317 -17.46 9.74 -6.40
C ARG A 317 -15.98 9.45 -6.62
N TYR A 318 -15.22 9.58 -5.55
CA TYR A 318 -13.83 9.14 -5.42
C TYR A 318 -13.70 8.24 -4.18
N VAL A 319 -13.74 6.92 -4.36
CA VAL A 319 -13.74 5.90 -3.30
C VAL A 319 -14.92 6.09 -2.35
N ASP A 320 -14.69 6.63 -1.14
CA ASP A 320 -15.68 6.94 -0.10
C ASP A 320 -16.19 8.39 -0.16
N ASP A 321 -15.40 9.31 -0.67
CA ASP A 321 -15.75 10.73 -0.81
C ASP A 321 -16.60 10.97 -2.09
N THR A 322 -17.73 11.67 -2.00
CA THR A 322 -18.61 11.96 -3.14
C THR A 322 -18.90 13.46 -3.21
N PHE A 323 -18.68 14.07 -4.38
CA PHE A 323 -19.08 15.45 -4.67
C PHE A 323 -20.43 15.47 -5.37
N VAL A 324 -21.34 16.26 -4.85
CA VAL A 324 -22.74 16.29 -5.29
C VAL A 324 -23.24 17.72 -5.43
N LEU A 325 -24.10 17.93 -6.41
CA LEU A 325 -24.89 19.14 -6.57
C LEU A 325 -26.35 18.82 -6.33
N ILE A 326 -26.94 19.54 -5.42
CA ILE A 326 -28.37 19.42 -5.10
C ILE A 326 -29.09 20.74 -5.35
N ASP A 327 -30.39 20.68 -5.54
CA ASP A 327 -31.20 21.88 -5.56
C ASP A 327 -30.97 22.69 -4.28
N SER A 328 -30.84 24.02 -4.44
CA SER A 328 -30.51 24.92 -3.33
C SER A 328 -31.57 24.98 -2.23
N THR A 329 -32.81 24.60 -2.55
CA THR A 329 -33.93 24.56 -1.61
C THR A 329 -33.91 23.32 -0.72
N LEU A 330 -33.12 22.30 -1.07
CA LEU A 330 -33.12 21.02 -0.38
C LEU A 330 -32.13 20.99 0.79
N SER A 331 -32.46 20.16 1.79
CA SER A 331 -31.58 19.87 2.92
C SER A 331 -30.66 18.71 2.59
N ALA A 332 -29.34 18.93 2.68
CA ALA A 332 -28.35 17.85 2.49
C ALA A 332 -28.47 16.77 3.58
N LYS A 333 -28.89 17.13 4.80
CA LYS A 333 -29.12 16.18 5.90
C LYS A 333 -30.25 15.20 5.58
N ASP A 334 -31.34 15.68 4.97
CA ASP A 334 -32.49 14.84 4.59
C ASP A 334 -32.09 13.87 3.47
N ILE A 335 -31.34 14.35 2.48
CA ILE A 335 -30.79 13.51 1.42
C ILE A 335 -29.83 12.48 2.01
N CYS A 336 -28.95 12.88 2.91
CA CYS A 336 -28.01 12.00 3.61
C CYS A 336 -28.72 10.87 4.37
N THR A 337 -29.82 11.20 5.05
CA THR A 337 -30.65 10.23 5.76
C THR A 337 -31.30 9.24 4.80
N LYS A 338 -31.88 9.72 3.69
CA LYS A 338 -32.49 8.87 2.64
C LYS A 338 -31.44 7.95 2.00
N LEU A 339 -30.26 8.47 1.63
CA LEU A 339 -29.16 7.67 1.09
C LEU A 339 -28.73 6.56 2.06
N SER A 340 -28.68 6.85 3.36
CA SER A 340 -28.34 5.89 4.41
C SER A 340 -29.40 4.81 4.65
N GLN A 341 -30.60 4.96 4.10
CA GLN A 341 -31.69 3.98 4.16
C GLN A 341 -31.63 2.98 3.00
N PHE A 342 -30.98 3.33 1.87
CA PHE A 342 -30.91 2.47 0.69
C PHE A 342 -30.19 1.14 0.93
N HIS A 343 -29.25 1.13 1.88
CA HIS A 343 -28.56 -0.10 2.25
C HIS A 343 -28.24 -0.18 3.74
N LYS A 344 -28.48 -1.35 4.36
CA LYS A 344 -28.29 -1.56 5.81
C LYS A 344 -26.86 -1.31 6.31
N SER A 345 -25.86 -1.66 5.49
CA SER A 345 -24.44 -1.58 5.85
C SER A 345 -23.79 -0.24 5.51
N ILE A 346 -24.44 0.60 4.67
CA ILE A 346 -23.84 1.86 4.22
C ILE A 346 -24.51 3.04 4.92
N LYS A 347 -23.67 3.87 5.55
CA LYS A 347 -24.13 5.08 6.22
C LYS A 347 -23.34 6.26 5.69
N PHE A 348 -24.06 7.30 5.28
CA PHE A 348 -23.49 8.52 4.77
C PHE A 348 -23.38 9.59 5.86
N THR A 349 -22.39 10.43 5.75
CA THR A 349 -22.28 11.72 6.41
C THR A 349 -22.18 12.80 5.36
N CYS A 350 -22.58 14.04 5.66
CA CYS A 350 -22.55 15.13 4.69
C CYS A 350 -21.86 16.37 5.25
N GLU A 351 -21.25 17.13 4.34
CA GLU A 351 -20.69 18.46 4.54
C GLU A 351 -21.25 19.36 3.45
N GLU A 352 -21.92 20.44 3.84
CA GLU A 352 -22.45 21.45 2.91
C GLU A 352 -21.40 22.54 2.64
N GLU A 353 -21.54 23.23 1.52
CA GLU A 353 -20.76 24.43 1.24
C GLU A 353 -20.95 25.47 2.34
N ALA A 354 -19.88 26.19 2.69
CA ALA A 354 -19.92 27.26 3.68
C ALA A 354 -20.77 28.42 3.15
N ALA A 355 -21.84 28.76 3.86
CA ALA A 355 -22.82 29.77 3.44
C ALA A 355 -22.22 31.16 3.19
N ASN A 356 -21.19 31.53 3.99
CA ASN A 356 -20.56 32.85 3.90
C ASN A 356 -19.59 33.01 2.72
N THR A 357 -19.00 31.89 2.22
CA THR A 357 -17.93 31.91 1.23
C THR A 357 -18.28 31.14 -0.03
N ASN A 358 -19.40 30.42 -0.05
CA ASN A 358 -19.81 29.52 -1.13
C ASN A 358 -18.67 28.54 -1.51
N THR A 359 -17.98 28.01 -0.51
CA THR A 359 -16.83 27.11 -0.70
C THR A 359 -17.09 25.74 -0.13
N LEU A 360 -16.58 24.71 -0.80
CA LEU A 360 -16.58 23.31 -0.35
C LEU A 360 -15.19 22.71 -0.55
N SER A 361 -14.73 21.92 0.41
CA SER A 361 -13.49 21.15 0.27
C SER A 361 -13.75 19.76 -0.29
N PHE A 362 -13.06 19.38 -1.38
CA PHE A 362 -13.12 18.03 -1.93
C PHE A 362 -11.76 17.61 -2.50
N LEU A 363 -11.27 16.44 -2.18
CA LEU A 363 -9.98 15.86 -2.63
C LEU A 363 -8.76 16.79 -2.47
N ASN A 364 -8.70 17.54 -1.36
CA ASN A 364 -7.68 18.58 -1.11
C ASN A 364 -7.74 19.77 -2.11
N ILE A 365 -8.89 20.01 -2.70
CA ILE A 365 -9.24 21.17 -3.51
C ILE A 365 -10.26 21.98 -2.72
N LEU A 366 -10.10 23.28 -2.62
CA LEU A 366 -11.16 24.18 -2.21
C LEU A 366 -11.84 24.69 -3.46
N ILE A 367 -13.13 24.38 -3.58
CA ILE A 367 -13.99 24.77 -4.69
C ILE A 367 -14.78 25.99 -4.24
N GLU A 368 -14.78 27.05 -5.03
CA GLU A 368 -15.46 28.32 -4.75
C GLU A 368 -16.38 28.66 -5.91
N LYS A 369 -17.67 28.83 -5.64
CA LYS A 369 -18.61 29.32 -6.63
C LYS A 369 -18.43 30.81 -6.84
N GLN A 370 -18.26 31.22 -8.09
CA GLN A 370 -18.18 32.61 -8.50
C GLN A 370 -19.42 32.97 -9.33
N PRO A 371 -20.36 33.78 -8.80
CA PRO A 371 -21.56 34.15 -9.52
C PRO A 371 -21.26 34.72 -10.91
N GLY A 372 -21.91 34.19 -11.95
CA GLY A 372 -21.74 34.63 -13.35
C GLY A 372 -20.45 34.18 -14.05
N ILE A 373 -19.45 33.67 -13.32
CA ILE A 373 -18.14 33.27 -13.88
C ILE A 373 -18.01 31.74 -13.92
N GLY A 374 -18.53 31.04 -12.91
CA GLY A 374 -18.44 29.59 -12.76
C GLY A 374 -17.78 29.17 -11.47
N VAL A 375 -16.75 28.35 -11.55
CA VAL A 375 -16.08 27.75 -10.39
C VAL A 375 -14.60 28.10 -10.37
N ALA A 376 -14.12 28.62 -9.26
CA ALA A 376 -12.69 28.75 -8.98
C ALA A 376 -12.23 27.61 -8.08
N THR A 377 -11.00 27.17 -8.29
CA THR A 377 -10.38 26.11 -7.50
C THR A 377 -9.03 26.54 -6.96
N LYS A 378 -8.69 26.11 -5.75
CA LYS A 378 -7.39 26.32 -5.13
C LYS A 378 -7.01 25.14 -4.23
N VAL A 379 -5.74 25.04 -3.86
CA VAL A 379 -5.28 23.96 -2.98
C VAL A 379 -5.88 24.10 -1.60
N HIS A 380 -6.59 23.06 -1.14
CA HIS A 380 -7.06 22.95 0.24
C HIS A 380 -6.08 22.16 1.11
N ARG A 381 -5.90 22.58 2.34
CA ARG A 381 -5.11 21.89 3.36
C ARG A 381 -5.95 21.69 4.60
N LYS A 382 -6.02 20.44 5.05
CA LYS A 382 -6.68 20.11 6.31
C LYS A 382 -5.93 20.76 7.47
N GLU A 383 -6.60 21.07 8.55
CA GLU A 383 -6.02 21.64 9.77
C GLU A 383 -4.88 20.78 10.35
N THR A 384 -4.95 19.46 10.12
CA THR A 384 -3.89 18.51 10.48
C THR A 384 -2.60 18.63 9.68
N PHE A 385 -2.53 19.56 8.71
CA PHE A 385 -1.32 19.76 7.93
C PHE A 385 -0.20 20.38 8.76
N SER A 386 0.77 19.58 9.16
CA SER A 386 1.88 20.00 10.03
C SER A 386 2.93 20.88 9.35
N GLY A 387 2.87 21.09 8.05
CA GLY A 387 3.93 21.78 7.30
C GLY A 387 5.26 21.01 7.20
N LEU A 388 5.30 19.76 7.64
CA LEU A 388 6.50 18.93 7.56
C LEU A 388 6.62 18.26 6.19
N ILE A 389 7.75 18.53 5.52
CA ILE A 389 8.20 17.81 4.33
C ILE A 389 9.57 17.19 4.59
N THR A 390 10.16 16.51 3.62
CA THR A 390 11.56 16.06 3.75
C THR A 390 12.44 17.27 4.03
N LYS A 391 13.07 17.35 5.20
CA LYS A 391 13.94 18.48 5.56
C LYS A 391 15.15 18.55 4.65
N TRP A 392 15.66 19.75 4.39
CA TRP A 392 16.87 19.94 3.59
C TRP A 392 18.10 19.25 4.21
N SER A 393 18.19 19.23 5.53
CA SER A 393 19.25 18.53 6.27
C SER A 393 19.15 17.01 6.23
N SER A 394 18.01 16.43 5.81
CA SER A 394 17.84 14.98 5.77
C SER A 394 18.87 14.31 4.87
N PHE A 395 19.45 13.21 5.33
CA PHE A 395 20.39 12.40 4.54
C PHE A 395 19.66 11.51 3.56
N VAL A 396 19.25 12.10 2.44
CA VAL A 396 18.54 11.45 1.33
C VAL A 396 19.06 11.96 -0.01
N PRO A 397 18.87 11.23 -1.11
CA PRO A 397 19.22 11.69 -2.45
C PRO A 397 18.65 13.09 -2.76
N LYS A 398 19.44 13.92 -3.46
CA LYS A 398 19.01 15.26 -3.87
C LYS A 398 17.69 15.25 -4.66
N ALA A 399 17.47 14.20 -5.46
CA ALA A 399 16.23 13.99 -6.21
C ALA A 399 15.00 13.91 -5.29
N TYR A 400 15.11 13.35 -4.09
CA TYR A 400 13.99 13.26 -3.14
C TYR A 400 13.64 14.64 -2.57
N LYS A 401 14.65 15.47 -2.30
CA LYS A 401 14.47 16.87 -1.89
C LYS A 401 13.81 17.69 -3.00
N TYR A 402 14.28 17.51 -4.23
CA TYR A 402 13.69 18.13 -5.41
C TYR A 402 12.21 17.72 -5.57
N ASN A 403 11.91 16.43 -5.49
CA ASN A 403 10.55 15.93 -5.66
C ASN A 403 9.59 16.42 -4.56
N ALA A 404 10.08 16.64 -3.34
CA ALA A 404 9.26 17.18 -2.25
C ALA A 404 8.69 18.57 -2.60
N ILE A 405 9.48 19.45 -3.20
CA ILE A 405 9.02 20.79 -3.64
C ILE A 405 8.31 20.70 -5.00
N SER A 406 8.87 19.95 -5.96
CA SER A 406 8.32 19.85 -7.33
C SER A 406 6.88 19.31 -7.35
N THR A 407 6.55 18.36 -6.47
CA THR A 407 5.19 17.84 -6.35
C THR A 407 4.21 18.91 -5.86
N LEU A 408 4.63 19.77 -4.94
CA LEU A 408 3.78 20.87 -4.46
C LEU A 408 3.56 21.93 -5.54
N VAL A 409 4.61 22.29 -6.26
CA VAL A 409 4.52 23.24 -7.40
C VAL A 409 3.63 22.68 -8.51
N TYR A 410 3.79 21.40 -8.87
CA TYR A 410 2.94 20.74 -9.86
C TYR A 410 1.47 20.75 -9.45
N ARG A 411 1.19 20.43 -8.17
CA ARG A 411 -0.18 20.51 -7.63
C ARG A 411 -0.74 21.92 -7.67
N ALA A 412 0.05 22.93 -7.31
CA ALA A 412 -0.35 24.34 -7.40
C ALA A 412 -0.81 24.70 -8.81
N ILE A 413 0.02 24.38 -9.81
CA ILE A 413 -0.26 24.66 -11.22
C ILE A 413 -1.53 23.96 -11.72
N LYS A 414 -1.76 22.72 -11.28
CA LYS A 414 -2.89 21.91 -11.75
C LYS A 414 -4.20 22.16 -11.00
N LEU A 415 -4.13 22.60 -9.74
CA LEU A 415 -5.32 22.76 -8.90
C LEU A 415 -5.78 24.21 -8.75
N CYS A 416 -4.91 25.19 -8.97
CA CYS A 416 -5.32 26.60 -8.90
C CYS A 416 -5.82 27.06 -10.28
N SER A 417 -7.06 27.54 -10.33
CA SER A 417 -7.69 28.00 -11.57
C SER A 417 -7.45 29.49 -11.88
N THR A 418 -6.95 30.27 -10.90
CA THR A 418 -6.69 31.71 -11.06
C THR A 418 -5.24 32.07 -10.77
N TYR A 419 -4.72 33.14 -11.40
CA TYR A 419 -3.37 33.64 -11.12
C TYR A 419 -3.20 34.08 -9.66
N SER A 420 -4.22 34.67 -9.06
CA SER A 420 -4.18 35.08 -7.67
C SER A 420 -3.99 33.89 -6.73
N SER A 421 -4.79 32.84 -6.88
CA SER A 421 -4.66 31.61 -6.07
C SER A 421 -3.34 30.90 -6.30
N LEU A 422 -2.86 30.85 -7.56
CA LEU A 422 -1.56 30.25 -7.90
C LEU A 422 -0.40 31.05 -7.28
N HIS A 423 -0.45 32.39 -7.32
CA HIS A 423 0.55 33.24 -6.72
C HIS A 423 0.60 33.07 -5.19
N GLN A 424 -0.56 33.03 -4.54
CA GLN A 424 -0.67 32.79 -3.10
C GLN A 424 -0.08 31.41 -2.73
N GLU A 425 -0.36 30.39 -3.55
CA GLU A 425 0.16 29.05 -3.34
C GLU A 425 1.70 29.00 -3.50
N PHE A 426 2.27 29.70 -4.49
CA PHE A 426 3.72 29.80 -4.62
C PHE A 426 4.37 30.54 -3.43
N ARG A 427 3.73 31.57 -2.89
CA ARG A 427 4.20 32.22 -1.65
C ARG A 427 4.20 31.24 -0.48
N PHE A 428 3.13 30.46 -0.36
CA PHE A 428 3.05 29.42 0.66
C PHE A 428 4.16 28.35 0.50
N ILE A 429 4.40 27.84 -0.72
CA ILE A 429 5.45 26.86 -1.01
C ILE A 429 6.85 27.40 -0.66
N ARG A 430 7.13 28.68 -0.94
CA ARG A 430 8.38 29.33 -0.54
C ARG A 430 8.54 29.33 0.99
N LYS A 431 7.51 29.78 1.72
CA LYS A 431 7.51 29.78 3.18
C LYS A 431 7.68 28.37 3.74
N LEU A 432 6.95 27.39 3.19
CA LEU A 432 7.07 25.99 3.59
C LEU A 432 8.48 25.44 3.34
N GLY A 433 9.06 25.72 2.17
CA GLY A 433 10.43 25.33 1.84
C GLY A 433 11.43 25.92 2.84
N THR A 434 11.38 27.22 3.11
CA THR A 434 12.26 27.90 4.06
C THR A 434 12.12 27.32 5.47
N ASN A 435 10.91 27.05 5.94
CA ASN A 435 10.64 26.43 7.25
C ASN A 435 11.22 25.00 7.37
N ASN A 436 11.42 24.32 6.24
CA ASN A 436 12.06 22.99 6.18
C ASN A 436 13.55 23.05 5.78
N GLY A 437 14.15 24.25 5.84
CA GLY A 437 15.58 24.52 5.62
C GLY A 437 16.00 24.57 4.15
N TYR A 438 15.09 24.59 3.18
CA TYR A 438 15.43 24.69 1.76
C TYR A 438 15.95 26.10 1.41
N PRO A 439 17.05 26.20 0.65
CA PRO A 439 17.48 27.48 0.10
C PRO A 439 16.40 28.06 -0.82
N ILE A 440 16.09 29.33 -0.66
CA ILE A 440 15.02 30.00 -1.43
C ILE A 440 15.28 29.94 -2.94
N ASN A 441 16.55 30.05 -3.35
CA ASN A 441 16.94 29.95 -4.76
C ASN A 441 16.66 28.56 -5.33
N PHE A 442 16.80 27.51 -4.52
CA PHE A 442 16.46 26.14 -4.93
C PHE A 442 14.95 26.01 -5.17
N VAL A 443 14.12 26.54 -4.27
CA VAL A 443 12.66 26.52 -4.42
C VAL A 443 12.24 27.32 -5.66
N ASN A 444 12.78 28.54 -5.85
CA ASN A 444 12.49 29.38 -6.99
C ASN A 444 12.93 28.74 -8.32
N SER A 445 14.06 28.04 -8.36
CA SER A 445 14.52 27.33 -9.55
C SER A 445 13.53 26.24 -9.99
N ILE A 446 12.90 25.56 -9.03
CA ILE A 446 11.89 24.52 -9.29
C ILE A 446 10.61 25.17 -9.83
N ILE A 447 10.16 26.27 -9.20
CA ILE A 447 8.96 27.00 -9.66
C ILE A 447 9.17 27.46 -11.12
N ARG A 448 10.29 28.12 -11.42
CA ARG A 448 10.61 28.59 -12.79
C ARG A 448 10.61 27.42 -13.77
N ARG A 449 11.33 26.35 -13.48
CA ARG A 449 11.40 25.17 -14.35
C ARG A 449 10.02 24.55 -14.63
N GLN A 450 9.13 24.49 -13.64
CA GLN A 450 7.78 23.94 -13.83
C GLN A 450 6.91 24.87 -14.68
N LEU A 451 7.06 26.19 -14.52
CA LEU A 451 6.38 27.18 -15.36
C LEU A 451 6.93 27.13 -16.80
N ASP A 452 8.25 27.04 -16.97
CA ASP A 452 8.85 26.89 -18.29
C ASP A 452 8.33 25.64 -19.02
N LEU A 453 8.22 24.52 -18.33
CA LEU A 453 7.64 23.29 -18.89
C LEU A 453 6.15 23.42 -19.24
N LEU A 454 5.41 24.29 -18.54
CA LEU A 454 4.00 24.54 -18.85
C LEU A 454 3.83 25.42 -20.09
N TYR A 455 4.58 26.52 -20.17
CA TYR A 455 4.45 27.50 -21.26
C TYR A 455 5.27 27.18 -22.49
N ASN A 456 6.39 26.47 -22.31
CA ASN A 456 7.29 26.04 -23.37
C ASN A 456 7.48 24.50 -23.28
N PRO A 457 6.46 23.71 -23.58
CA PRO A 457 6.59 22.26 -23.51
C PRO A 457 7.65 21.78 -24.50
N PRO A 458 8.59 20.90 -24.08
CA PRO A 458 9.56 20.35 -25.02
C PRO A 458 8.84 19.53 -26.09
N ALA A 459 9.40 19.51 -27.30
CA ALA A 459 8.88 18.70 -28.39
C ALA A 459 8.65 17.24 -27.93
N PRO A 460 7.56 16.60 -28.37
CA PRO A 460 7.30 15.21 -28.06
C PRO A 460 8.50 14.35 -28.43
N LYS A 461 9.07 13.67 -27.47
CA LYS A 461 10.13 12.69 -27.74
C LYS A 461 9.55 11.56 -28.60
N PRO A 462 10.28 11.11 -29.63
CA PRO A 462 9.84 9.95 -30.39
C PRO A 462 9.61 8.79 -29.41
N PRO A 463 8.62 7.92 -29.69
CA PRO A 463 8.34 6.77 -28.83
C PRO A 463 9.64 5.99 -28.64
N THR A 464 10.12 5.94 -27.40
CA THR A 464 11.30 5.11 -27.08
C THR A 464 10.90 3.66 -27.35
N PRO A 465 11.73 2.89 -28.09
CA PRO A 465 11.47 1.48 -28.28
C PRO A 465 11.25 0.83 -26.91
N ASN A 466 10.38 -0.18 -26.89
CA ASN A 466 9.98 -0.89 -25.68
C ASN A 466 11.23 -1.50 -25.01
N THR A 467 11.92 -0.69 -24.20
CA THR A 467 13.16 -1.09 -23.54
C THR A 467 12.78 -1.85 -22.27
N ASP A 468 13.26 -3.08 -22.16
CA ASP A 468 13.13 -3.89 -20.94
C ASP A 468 13.81 -3.13 -19.77
N THR A 469 12.99 -2.67 -18.82
CA THR A 469 13.46 -1.84 -17.69
C THR A 469 13.75 -2.71 -16.48
N VAL A 470 15.02 -2.81 -16.10
CA VAL A 470 15.47 -3.49 -14.88
C VAL A 470 15.55 -2.48 -13.74
N VAL A 471 14.79 -2.72 -12.66
CA VAL A 471 14.82 -1.87 -11.46
C VAL A 471 15.85 -2.40 -10.48
N VAL A 472 16.87 -1.58 -10.17
CA VAL A 472 17.93 -1.90 -9.20
C VAL A 472 17.77 -1.02 -7.96
N ARG A 473 17.61 -1.64 -6.79
CA ARG A 473 17.55 -0.95 -5.50
C ARG A 473 18.94 -0.87 -4.88
N VAL A 474 19.38 0.33 -4.54
CA VAL A 474 20.73 0.59 -4.01
C VAL A 474 20.61 1.34 -2.67
N PRO A 475 21.27 0.86 -1.61
CA PRO A 475 21.35 1.61 -0.36
C PRO A 475 22.05 2.95 -0.56
N TYR A 476 21.54 4.02 0.07
CA TYR A 476 22.07 5.36 -0.07
C TYR A 476 23.17 5.66 0.96
N PHE A 477 24.39 5.84 0.48
CA PHE A 477 25.58 6.25 1.24
C PHE A 477 26.23 7.51 0.62
N GLY A 478 25.41 8.46 0.19
CA GLY A 478 25.89 9.70 -0.42
C GLY A 478 26.55 9.48 -1.79
N LEU A 479 27.72 10.11 -1.98
CA LEU A 479 28.43 10.09 -3.26
C LEU A 479 28.79 8.67 -3.72
N SER A 480 29.16 7.79 -2.79
CA SER A 480 29.53 6.40 -3.12
C SER A 480 28.42 5.66 -3.85
N SER A 481 27.14 5.90 -3.47
CA SER A 481 25.98 5.31 -4.15
C SER A 481 25.79 5.85 -5.56
N TYR A 482 26.05 7.13 -5.79
CA TYR A 482 25.95 7.71 -7.14
C TYR A 482 27.08 7.17 -8.05
N VAL A 483 28.31 7.06 -7.54
CA VAL A 483 29.43 6.48 -8.30
C VAL A 483 29.16 5.02 -8.65
N TYR A 484 28.68 4.24 -7.68
CA TYR A 484 28.31 2.84 -7.90
C TYR A 484 27.25 2.70 -8.99
N THR A 485 26.15 3.43 -8.87
CA THR A 485 25.06 3.33 -9.83
C THR A 485 25.45 3.78 -11.23
N LYS A 486 26.27 4.83 -11.36
CA LYS A 486 26.83 5.26 -12.65
C LYS A 486 27.66 4.16 -13.29
N ARG A 487 28.54 3.50 -12.50
CA ARG A 487 29.41 2.41 -13.00
C ARG A 487 28.62 1.20 -13.45
N ILE A 488 27.66 0.70 -12.63
CA ILE A 488 26.85 -0.47 -13.01
C ILE A 488 25.97 -0.17 -14.22
N THR A 489 25.34 1.02 -14.28
CA THR A 489 24.52 1.42 -15.41
C THR A 489 25.36 1.46 -16.69
N SER A 490 26.56 2.08 -16.64
CA SER A 490 27.46 2.14 -17.78
C SER A 490 27.95 0.76 -18.23
N ALA A 491 28.33 -0.12 -17.29
CA ALA A 491 28.79 -1.48 -17.60
C ALA A 491 27.70 -2.31 -18.29
N VAL A 492 26.45 -2.24 -17.78
CA VAL A 492 25.33 -2.98 -18.37
C VAL A 492 24.89 -2.39 -19.70
N SER A 493 24.76 -1.05 -19.83
CA SER A 493 24.35 -0.41 -21.08
C SER A 493 25.33 -0.63 -22.22
N LYS A 494 26.63 -0.80 -21.92
CA LYS A 494 27.64 -1.13 -22.93
C LYS A 494 27.42 -2.50 -23.57
N GLN A 495 26.98 -3.49 -22.78
CA GLN A 495 26.77 -4.87 -23.26
C GLN A 495 25.32 -5.13 -23.69
N TYR A 496 24.37 -4.47 -23.04
CA TYR A 496 22.93 -4.62 -23.28
C TYR A 496 22.25 -3.26 -23.50
N PRO A 497 22.48 -2.60 -24.65
CA PRO A 497 21.94 -1.26 -24.93
C PRO A 497 20.40 -1.23 -24.95
N GLN A 498 19.74 -2.37 -25.22
CA GLN A 498 18.29 -2.54 -25.21
C GLN A 498 17.71 -2.58 -23.79
N LYS A 499 18.54 -2.76 -22.73
CA LYS A 499 18.08 -2.79 -21.34
C LYS A 499 18.29 -1.47 -20.64
N LYS A 500 17.21 -0.90 -20.09
CA LYS A 500 17.26 0.33 -19.31
C LYS A 500 17.35 0.00 -17.81
N ILE A 501 18.40 0.45 -17.13
CA ILE A 501 18.49 0.32 -15.67
C ILE A 501 17.83 1.54 -15.02
N ARG A 502 16.82 1.29 -14.20
CA ARG A 502 16.21 2.27 -13.32
C ARG A 502 16.70 2.08 -11.89
N VAL A 503 17.48 3.03 -11.38
CA VAL A 503 18.01 2.97 -10.02
C VAL A 503 17.03 3.61 -9.04
N VAL A 504 16.77 2.92 -7.93
CA VAL A 504 16.01 3.41 -6.78
C VAL A 504 16.91 3.39 -5.56
N TYR A 505 17.12 4.54 -4.93
CA TYR A 505 17.92 4.62 -3.72
C TYR A 505 17.09 4.35 -2.48
N ASP A 506 17.55 3.44 -1.62
CA ASP A 506 16.96 3.17 -0.32
C ASP A 506 17.64 4.01 0.76
N ALA A 507 16.92 4.97 1.32
CA ALA A 507 17.38 5.68 2.51
C ALA A 507 17.30 4.72 3.71
N LYS A 508 18.46 4.45 4.32
CA LYS A 508 18.56 3.71 5.58
C LYS A 508 18.27 4.65 6.77
N ASP A 509 18.20 4.08 7.94
CA ASP A 509 18.05 4.83 9.23
C ASP A 509 16.77 5.68 9.30
N ARG A 510 15.65 5.09 8.96
CA ARG A 510 14.35 5.69 9.22
C ARG A 510 13.95 5.43 10.67
N ILE A 511 13.72 6.46 11.45
CA ILE A 511 13.27 6.37 12.86
C ILE A 511 12.07 5.42 12.98
N GLY A 512 11.09 5.55 12.10
CA GLY A 512 9.88 4.71 12.13
C GLY A 512 10.10 3.20 11.93
N THR A 513 11.28 2.74 11.49
CA THR A 513 11.57 1.31 11.42
C THR A 513 11.89 0.69 12.78
N GLY A 514 12.28 1.51 13.75
CA GLY A 514 12.56 1.10 15.13
C GLY A 514 11.29 0.86 15.96
N PHE A 515 10.16 1.44 15.55
CA PHE A 515 8.90 1.39 16.28
C PHE A 515 7.85 0.63 15.46
N THR A 516 7.27 -0.39 16.04
CA THR A 516 6.21 -1.18 15.41
C THR A 516 5.16 -1.56 16.44
N ASN A 517 3.90 -1.32 16.09
CA ASN A 517 2.73 -1.72 16.88
C ASN A 517 2.20 -3.10 16.46
N LYS A 518 2.92 -3.77 15.56
CA LYS A 518 2.53 -5.09 15.06
C LYS A 518 3.09 -6.16 15.96
N ASP A 519 2.26 -7.13 16.31
CA ASP A 519 2.71 -8.30 17.05
C ASP A 519 3.89 -9.01 16.38
N LYS A 520 4.75 -9.59 17.19
CA LYS A 520 5.81 -10.47 16.69
C LYS A 520 5.20 -11.78 16.24
N ILE A 521 5.56 -12.23 15.04
CA ILE A 521 5.14 -13.54 14.54
C ILE A 521 5.82 -14.62 15.39
N PRO A 522 5.06 -15.62 15.93
CA PRO A 522 5.64 -16.73 16.67
C PRO A 522 6.72 -17.46 15.87
N THR A 523 7.82 -17.84 16.53
CA THR A 523 9.02 -18.35 15.82
C THR A 523 8.73 -19.60 14.99
N LEU A 524 7.91 -20.50 15.47
CA LEU A 524 7.61 -21.77 14.78
C LEU A 524 6.83 -21.60 13.48
N ILE A 525 6.05 -20.53 13.33
CA ILE A 525 5.30 -20.22 12.10
C ILE A 525 6.02 -19.23 11.19
N LYS A 526 7.22 -18.76 11.56
CA LYS A 526 8.04 -17.98 10.63
C LYS A 526 8.44 -18.81 9.44
N SER A 527 8.41 -18.21 8.27
CA SER A 527 8.85 -18.77 6.98
C SER A 527 9.99 -17.95 6.39
N GLY A 528 10.68 -18.49 5.38
CA GLY A 528 11.80 -17.79 4.75
C GLY A 528 12.96 -17.51 5.71
N VAL A 529 13.25 -18.46 6.59
CA VAL A 529 14.27 -18.31 7.66
C VAL A 529 15.48 -19.19 7.43
N VAL A 530 16.61 -18.72 7.92
CA VAL A 530 17.80 -19.53 8.16
C VAL A 530 17.76 -19.94 9.62
N TYR A 531 17.94 -21.23 9.90
CA TYR A 531 17.92 -21.80 11.24
C TYR A 531 19.19 -22.61 11.51
N LYS A 532 19.58 -22.66 12.77
CA LYS A 532 20.66 -23.52 13.27
C LYS A 532 20.00 -24.62 14.12
N ALA A 533 20.19 -25.86 13.73
CA ALA A 533 19.86 -27.03 14.54
C ALA A 533 21.16 -27.55 15.19
N GLN A 534 21.16 -27.75 16.48
CA GLN A 534 22.30 -28.27 17.22
C GLN A 534 21.98 -29.69 17.69
N CYS A 535 22.96 -30.59 17.56
CA CYS A 535 22.84 -31.93 18.10
C CYS A 535 22.74 -31.87 19.64
N SER A 536 21.90 -32.72 20.22
CA SER A 536 21.80 -32.84 21.69
C SER A 536 22.92 -33.68 22.31
N GLU A 537 23.57 -34.51 21.50
CA GLU A 537 24.56 -35.49 21.94
C GLU A 537 26.03 -35.10 21.62
N CYS A 538 26.21 -34.17 20.67
CA CYS A 538 27.54 -33.69 20.30
C CYS A 538 27.57 -32.18 20.01
N SER A 539 28.74 -31.61 19.75
CA SER A 539 28.92 -30.18 19.44
C SER A 539 28.52 -29.79 18.02
N ASP A 540 28.12 -30.76 17.19
CA ASP A 540 27.86 -30.54 15.79
C ASP A 540 26.58 -29.73 15.59
N SER A 541 26.57 -28.86 14.59
CA SER A 541 25.42 -28.05 14.25
C SER A 541 25.20 -28.01 12.74
N TYR A 542 23.94 -28.02 12.36
CA TYR A 542 23.48 -27.87 10.98
C TYR A 542 22.85 -26.50 10.76
N ILE A 543 23.26 -25.80 9.72
CA ILE A 543 22.64 -24.54 9.29
C ILE A 543 21.81 -24.82 8.05
N GLY A 544 20.49 -24.64 8.17
CA GLY A 544 19.55 -24.86 7.10
C GLY A 544 18.78 -23.61 6.73
N LYS A 545 18.20 -23.60 5.53
CA LYS A 545 17.28 -22.57 5.03
C LYS A 545 15.95 -23.23 4.70
N THR A 546 14.84 -22.60 5.07
CA THR A 546 13.51 -23.04 4.66
C THR A 546 12.67 -21.87 4.19
N TYR A 547 11.91 -22.04 3.11
CA TYR A 547 10.86 -21.10 2.68
C TYR A 547 9.50 -21.45 3.29
N ARG A 548 9.33 -22.69 3.80
CA ARG A 548 8.14 -23.16 4.51
C ARG A 548 8.19 -22.73 5.99
N HIS A 549 7.13 -23.00 6.74
CA HIS A 549 7.11 -22.75 8.17
C HIS A 549 8.23 -23.53 8.89
N LEU A 550 8.89 -22.88 9.83
CA LEU A 550 9.97 -23.54 10.61
C LEU A 550 9.47 -24.81 11.31
N LYS A 551 8.23 -24.78 11.87
CA LYS A 551 7.59 -25.96 12.47
C LYS A 551 7.51 -27.14 11.48
N THR A 552 7.12 -26.89 10.24
CA THR A 552 7.04 -27.93 9.22
C THR A 552 8.42 -28.53 8.93
N ARG A 553 9.44 -27.70 8.83
CA ARG A 553 10.81 -28.15 8.59
C ARG A 553 11.41 -28.92 9.76
N ILE A 554 11.15 -28.49 10.99
CA ILE A 554 11.55 -29.22 12.20
C ILE A 554 10.89 -30.60 12.25
N ASN A 555 9.58 -30.68 11.97
CA ASN A 555 8.87 -31.96 11.97
C ASN A 555 9.41 -32.93 10.89
N GLU A 556 9.84 -32.41 9.73
CA GLU A 556 10.49 -33.24 8.70
C GLU A 556 11.81 -33.82 9.19
N HIS A 557 12.67 -33.02 9.80
CA HIS A 557 13.92 -33.50 10.39
C HIS A 557 13.66 -34.57 11.45
N LEU A 558 12.70 -34.36 12.34
CA LEU A 558 12.34 -35.35 13.36
C LEU A 558 11.76 -36.65 12.75
N ALA A 559 11.01 -36.56 11.65
CA ALA A 559 10.49 -37.73 10.93
C ALA A 559 11.59 -38.50 10.21
N GLU A 560 12.57 -37.80 9.64
CA GLU A 560 13.77 -38.42 9.02
C GLU A 560 14.62 -39.17 10.06
N GLN A 561 14.85 -38.57 11.24
CA GLN A 561 15.57 -39.23 12.33
C GLN A 561 14.86 -40.52 12.80
N LYS A 562 13.53 -40.51 12.91
CA LYS A 562 12.75 -41.70 13.28
C LYS A 562 12.85 -42.82 12.25
N LYS A 563 13.06 -42.51 10.95
CA LYS A 563 13.23 -43.49 9.89
C LYS A 563 14.64 -44.08 9.82
N SER A 564 15.64 -43.30 10.24
CA SER A 564 17.06 -43.73 10.22
C SER A 564 17.47 -44.62 11.37
N VAL A 565 16.63 -44.81 12.41
CA VAL A 565 16.87 -45.75 13.51
C VAL A 565 16.44 -47.16 13.06
N PRO A 566 17.36 -48.13 12.94
CA PRO A 566 17.00 -49.50 12.58
C PRO A 566 16.05 -50.12 13.60
N PRO A 567 15.10 -50.98 13.20
CA PRO A 567 14.11 -51.55 14.14
C PRO A 567 14.69 -52.43 15.25
N LYS A 568 15.98 -52.75 15.25
CA LYS A 568 16.68 -53.59 16.21
C LYS A 568 16.97 -52.91 17.58
N TYR A 569 16.72 -51.62 17.74
CA TYR A 569 17.01 -50.87 19.00
C TYR A 569 15.76 -50.43 19.78
N LYS A 570 14.59 -51.03 19.57
CA LYS A 570 13.51 -50.86 20.51
C LYS A 570 13.83 -51.70 21.73
N LYS A 571 14.28 -51.09 22.85
CA LYS A 571 14.31 -51.74 24.16
C LYS A 571 12.94 -52.31 24.43
N PRO A 572 12.83 -53.57 24.92
CA PRO A 572 11.58 -54.10 25.43
C PRO A 572 11.12 -53.23 26.62
N PRO A 573 9.82 -53.08 26.85
CA PRO A 573 9.29 -52.40 28.02
C PRO A 573 9.76 -53.10 29.28
N PRO A 574 9.91 -52.36 30.44
CA PRO A 574 10.36 -52.90 31.69
C PRO A 574 9.41 -53.96 32.23
#